data_fd4c98eb209ec1afbbdbd25697bb5abc
#
_entry.id   fd4c98eb209ec1afbbdbd25697bb5abc
#
_cell.length_a   1.000
_cell.length_b   1.000
_cell.length_c   1.000
_cell.angle_alpha   90.00
_cell.angle_beta   90.00
_cell.angle_gamma   90.00
#
_symmetry.space_group_name_H-M   'P 1'
#
loop_
_entity.id
_entity.type
_entity.pdbx_description
1 polymer ?
#
loop_
_entity_poly.entity_id
_entity_poly.type
_entity_poly.pdbx_seq_one_letter_code
_entity_poly.pdbx_strand_id
1 'polypeptide(L)'
;MRHICRITGEEADTADMLRFVTSPDGVVTPDLAGKLPGDGFWVLSQYDRVAEMEKHSELNVPEGLAEQIAVLLEKRALSLLGLARKAGKIVLGFTKVDAALKKQRVALLLAARDGAENGKKQISSRADARHLVVLEAFSVAQLCLAFGRANVIHAAVTDSDWAQRIQQQANCFTAYIGSRDRGNRSESE
;
A
#
# COMPACT_ATOMS: atom_id res chain seq x y z
N MET A 1 0.10 -16.24 10.67
CA MET A 1 1.18 -17.22 10.36
C MET A 1 2.49 -16.48 10.42
N ARG A 2 3.52 -17.05 11.09
CA ARG A 2 4.81 -16.38 11.26
C ARG A 2 5.86 -17.03 10.37
N HIS A 3 6.81 -16.24 9.91
CA HIS A 3 7.94 -16.68 9.08
C HIS A 3 9.23 -16.03 9.57
N ILE A 4 10.36 -16.62 9.22
CA ILE A 4 11.70 -16.09 9.53
C ILE A 4 12.20 -15.32 8.31
N CYS A 5 12.63 -14.09 8.53
CA CYS A 5 13.28 -13.26 7.51
C CYS A 5 14.63 -13.86 7.14
N ARG A 6 14.82 -14.13 5.85
CA ARG A 6 16.08 -14.74 5.34
C ARG A 6 17.29 -13.82 5.53
N ILE A 7 17.07 -12.51 5.62
CA ILE A 7 18.16 -11.53 5.70
C ILE A 7 18.56 -11.28 7.15
N THR A 8 17.56 -11.06 8.04
CA THR A 8 17.83 -10.65 9.43
C THR A 8 17.73 -11.79 10.44
N GLY A 9 17.13 -12.93 10.06
CA GLY A 9 16.78 -13.99 11.01
C GLY A 9 15.61 -13.67 11.95
N GLU A 10 15.00 -12.50 11.81
CA GLU A 10 13.88 -12.05 12.64
C GLU A 10 12.59 -12.79 12.24
N GLU A 11 11.80 -13.15 13.25
CA GLU A 11 10.49 -13.77 13.06
C GLU A 11 9.39 -12.70 13.04
N ALA A 12 8.56 -12.67 11.98
CA ALA A 12 7.46 -11.73 11.82
C ALA A 12 6.21 -12.41 11.24
N ASP A 13 5.08 -11.72 11.35
CA ASP A 13 3.84 -12.18 10.74
C ASP A 13 3.86 -12.03 9.21
N THR A 14 3.18 -12.94 8.51
CA THR A 14 3.04 -12.92 7.04
C THR A 14 2.61 -11.55 6.49
N ALA A 15 1.81 -10.80 7.26
CA ALA A 15 1.35 -9.47 6.87
C ALA A 15 2.48 -8.43 6.75
N ASP A 16 3.57 -8.65 7.50
CA ASP A 16 4.74 -7.76 7.58
C ASP A 16 5.91 -8.26 6.72
N MET A 17 5.66 -9.27 5.89
CA MET A 17 6.70 -9.91 5.08
C MET A 17 6.32 -9.97 3.60
N LEU A 18 7.33 -10.03 2.77
CA LEU A 18 7.23 -10.30 1.33
C LEU A 18 7.74 -11.70 1.04
N ARG A 19 6.99 -12.45 0.23
CA ARG A 19 7.42 -13.75 -0.27
C ARG A 19 8.23 -13.57 -1.55
N PHE A 20 9.31 -14.33 -1.66
CA PHE A 20 10.13 -14.45 -2.84
C PHE A 20 10.26 -15.91 -3.24
N VAL A 21 10.45 -16.17 -4.51
CA VAL A 21 10.77 -17.48 -5.06
C VAL A 21 12.01 -17.35 -5.94
N THR A 22 12.72 -18.45 -6.12
CA THR A 22 13.80 -18.51 -7.10
C THR A 22 13.24 -19.12 -8.39
N SER A 23 13.39 -18.40 -9.51
CA SER A 23 13.01 -18.92 -10.83
C SER A 23 13.90 -20.11 -11.23
N PRO A 24 13.50 -20.90 -12.26
CA PRO A 24 14.37 -21.98 -12.79
C PRO A 24 15.76 -21.53 -13.20
N ASP A 25 15.90 -20.26 -13.62
CA ASP A 25 17.19 -19.65 -13.98
C ASP A 25 17.98 -19.13 -12.77
N GLY A 26 17.52 -19.42 -11.57
CA GLY A 26 18.17 -19.01 -10.32
C GLY A 26 17.90 -17.58 -9.88
N VAL A 27 17.06 -16.82 -10.59
CA VAL A 27 16.80 -15.40 -10.29
C VAL A 27 15.72 -15.23 -9.22
N VAL A 28 15.99 -14.39 -8.23
CA VAL A 28 15.02 -14.04 -7.19
C VAL A 28 13.86 -13.22 -7.76
N THR A 29 12.65 -13.68 -7.53
CA THR A 29 11.42 -13.08 -8.06
C THR A 29 10.42 -12.82 -6.93
N PRO A 30 9.85 -11.61 -6.80
CA PRO A 30 8.86 -11.31 -5.76
C PRO A 30 7.52 -11.97 -6.08
N ASP A 31 6.94 -12.63 -5.07
CA ASP A 31 5.62 -13.26 -5.15
C ASP A 31 4.61 -12.55 -4.23
N LEU A 32 4.26 -11.34 -4.58
CA LEU A 32 3.31 -10.52 -3.82
C LEU A 32 1.89 -11.12 -3.75
N ALA A 33 1.57 -12.06 -4.61
CA ALA A 33 0.28 -12.73 -4.67
C ALA A 33 0.27 -14.09 -3.95
N GLY A 34 1.43 -14.63 -3.60
CA GLY A 34 1.57 -15.96 -3.00
C GLY A 34 1.16 -17.10 -3.93
N LYS A 35 1.35 -16.95 -5.26
CA LYS A 35 0.86 -17.88 -6.27
C LYS A 35 1.95 -18.55 -7.10
N LEU A 36 3.17 -18.07 -7.03
CA LEU A 36 4.26 -18.66 -7.80
C LEU A 36 4.65 -20.02 -7.22
N PRO A 37 4.92 -21.02 -8.09
CA PRO A 37 5.35 -22.34 -7.65
C PRO A 37 6.75 -22.29 -7.03
N GLY A 38 7.10 -23.31 -6.26
CA GLY A 38 8.41 -23.51 -5.64
C GLY A 38 8.43 -23.14 -4.17
N ASP A 39 9.52 -23.57 -3.52
CA ASP A 39 9.81 -23.25 -2.13
C ASP A 39 10.25 -21.79 -2.04
N GLY A 40 9.35 -20.96 -1.51
CA GLY A 40 9.63 -19.55 -1.33
C GLY A 40 10.36 -19.27 -0.03
N PHE A 41 10.97 -18.10 0.05
CA PHE A 41 11.51 -17.55 1.29
C PHE A 41 10.88 -16.20 1.59
N TRP A 42 11.07 -15.73 2.81
CA TRP A 42 10.40 -14.52 3.32
C TRP A 42 11.42 -13.48 3.72
N VAL A 43 11.13 -12.22 3.43
CA VAL A 43 11.93 -11.06 3.84
C VAL A 43 10.98 -10.03 4.41
N LEU A 44 11.40 -9.31 5.45
CA LEU A 44 10.62 -8.21 6.03
C LEU A 44 10.18 -7.22 4.94
N SER A 45 8.93 -6.77 4.99
CA SER A 45 8.34 -5.82 4.04
C SER A 45 8.89 -4.40 4.27
N GLN A 46 10.20 -4.25 4.12
CA GLN A 46 10.95 -3.03 4.32
C GLN A 46 11.88 -2.82 3.12
N TYR A 47 11.93 -1.59 2.61
CA TYR A 47 12.73 -1.24 1.44
C TYR A 47 14.21 -1.54 1.64
N ASP A 48 14.77 -1.13 2.80
CA ASP A 48 16.16 -1.35 3.17
C ASP A 48 16.53 -2.84 3.26
N ARG A 49 15.63 -3.69 3.75
CA ARG A 49 15.85 -5.14 3.83
C ARG A 49 15.85 -5.80 2.47
N VAL A 50 15.02 -5.34 1.55
CA VAL A 50 15.04 -5.83 0.17
C VAL A 50 16.29 -5.32 -0.57
N ALA A 51 16.68 -4.06 -0.37
CA ALA A 51 17.92 -3.52 -0.94
C ALA A 51 19.18 -4.24 -0.40
N GLU A 52 19.15 -4.67 0.87
CA GLU A 52 20.21 -5.48 1.46
C GLU A 52 20.36 -6.83 0.77
N MET A 53 19.26 -7.45 0.29
CA MET A 53 19.33 -8.69 -0.49
C MET A 53 20.23 -8.58 -1.72
N GLU A 54 20.28 -7.42 -2.37
CA GLU A 54 21.09 -7.19 -3.56
C GLU A 54 22.60 -7.33 -3.28
N LYS A 55 22.99 -7.20 -2.00
CA LYS A 55 24.40 -7.34 -1.54
C LYS A 55 24.78 -8.78 -1.17
N HIS A 56 23.81 -9.71 -1.11
CA HIS A 56 24.07 -11.11 -0.76
C HIS A 56 24.52 -11.91 -1.98
N SER A 57 25.79 -12.30 -2.02
CA SER A 57 26.41 -13.05 -3.13
C SER A 57 25.80 -14.44 -3.39
N GLU A 58 25.10 -15.00 -2.42
CA GLU A 58 24.41 -16.29 -2.54
C GLU A 58 23.07 -16.21 -3.28
N LEU A 59 22.55 -15.00 -3.46
CA LEU A 59 21.26 -14.75 -4.09
C LEU A 59 21.47 -14.01 -5.42
N ASN A 60 20.92 -14.55 -6.50
CA ASN A 60 20.90 -13.85 -7.78
C ASN A 60 19.71 -12.87 -7.79
N VAL A 61 19.93 -11.69 -7.22
CA VAL A 61 18.90 -10.64 -7.06
C VAL A 61 19.05 -9.64 -8.19
N PRO A 62 17.97 -9.34 -8.94
CA PRO A 62 18.00 -8.29 -9.95
C PRO A 62 18.33 -6.92 -9.34
N GLU A 63 19.14 -6.14 -10.02
CA GLU A 63 19.45 -4.75 -9.63
C GLU A 63 18.18 -3.91 -9.57
N GLY A 64 18.05 -3.11 -8.52
CA GLY A 64 16.88 -2.22 -8.31
C GLY A 64 15.60 -2.97 -7.92
N LEU A 65 15.70 -4.20 -7.42
CA LEU A 65 14.54 -4.99 -7.00
C LEU A 65 13.71 -4.28 -5.93
N ALA A 66 14.35 -3.59 -4.98
CA ALA A 66 13.65 -2.84 -3.94
C ALA A 66 12.76 -1.74 -4.54
N GLU A 67 13.23 -1.01 -5.53
CA GLU A 67 12.44 0.01 -6.25
C GLU A 67 11.30 -0.61 -7.06
N GLN A 68 11.57 -1.72 -7.75
CA GLN A 68 10.55 -2.45 -8.49
C GLN A 68 9.41 -2.91 -7.57
N ILE A 69 9.71 -3.38 -6.38
CA ILE A 69 8.70 -3.79 -5.38
C ILE A 69 7.87 -2.58 -4.94
N ALA A 70 8.48 -1.41 -4.71
CA ALA A 70 7.72 -0.20 -4.38
C ALA A 70 6.67 0.13 -5.45
N VAL A 71 7.07 0.08 -6.73
CA VAL A 71 6.16 0.29 -7.88
C VAL A 71 5.07 -0.79 -7.95
N LEU A 72 5.41 -2.05 -7.69
CA LEU A 72 4.43 -3.15 -7.70
C LEU A 72 3.41 -3.03 -6.57
N LEU A 73 3.83 -2.65 -5.35
CA LEU A 73 2.94 -2.44 -4.21
C LEU A 73 2.00 -1.26 -4.46
N GLU A 74 2.52 -0.14 -4.97
CA GLU A 74 1.71 1.01 -5.39
C GLU A 74 0.65 0.60 -6.41
N LYS A 75 1.07 -0.03 -7.50
CA LYS A 75 0.19 -0.49 -8.58
C LYS A 75 -0.90 -1.44 -8.06
N ARG A 76 -0.55 -2.33 -7.14
CA ARG A 76 -1.51 -3.25 -6.52
C ARG A 76 -2.56 -2.52 -5.71
N ALA A 77 -2.15 -1.55 -4.87
CA ALA A 77 -3.06 -0.75 -4.07
C ALA A 77 -4.00 0.12 -4.95
N LEU A 78 -3.46 0.81 -5.96
CA LEU A 78 -4.24 1.62 -6.90
C LEU A 78 -5.21 0.77 -7.75
N SER A 79 -4.79 -0.42 -8.18
CA SER A 79 -5.65 -1.35 -8.92
C SER A 79 -6.84 -1.80 -8.07
N LEU A 80 -6.64 -2.04 -6.77
CA LEU A 80 -7.71 -2.41 -5.86
C LEU A 80 -8.74 -1.28 -5.71
N LEU A 81 -8.30 -0.02 -5.65
CA LEU A 81 -9.18 1.15 -5.67
C LEU A 81 -10.03 1.20 -6.95
N GLY A 82 -9.40 0.98 -8.09
CA GLY A 82 -10.09 0.93 -9.39
C GLY A 82 -11.16 -0.19 -9.45
N LEU A 83 -10.85 -1.37 -8.93
CA LEU A 83 -11.78 -2.50 -8.84
C LEU A 83 -12.94 -2.19 -7.90
N ALA A 84 -12.69 -1.63 -6.73
CA ALA A 84 -13.73 -1.23 -5.77
C ALA A 84 -14.69 -0.19 -6.37
N ARG A 85 -14.15 0.77 -7.18
CA ARG A 85 -14.97 1.72 -7.92
C ARG A 85 -15.85 1.03 -8.95
N LYS A 86 -15.29 0.13 -9.77
CA LYS A 86 -16.06 -0.64 -10.77
C LYS A 86 -17.16 -1.47 -10.11
N ALA A 87 -16.92 -1.99 -8.91
CA ALA A 87 -17.90 -2.72 -8.10
C ALA A 87 -18.96 -1.80 -7.44
N GLY A 88 -18.92 -0.48 -7.67
CA GLY A 88 -19.86 0.48 -7.08
C GLY A 88 -19.70 0.71 -5.57
N LYS A 89 -18.54 0.33 -5.02
CA LYS A 89 -18.26 0.41 -3.57
C LYS A 89 -17.54 1.70 -3.15
N ILE A 90 -17.27 2.60 -4.12
CA ILE A 90 -16.62 3.89 -3.87
C ILE A 90 -17.47 5.03 -4.44
N VAL A 91 -17.64 6.06 -3.65
CA VAL A 91 -18.20 7.36 -4.06
C VAL A 91 -17.10 8.40 -4.13
N LEU A 92 -17.13 9.25 -5.16
CA LEU A 92 -16.11 10.25 -5.47
C LEU A 92 -16.67 11.67 -5.39
N GLY A 93 -15.82 12.58 -4.91
CA GLY A 93 -16.10 14.02 -4.86
C GLY A 93 -16.82 14.45 -3.59
N PHE A 94 -16.53 15.69 -3.18
CA PHE A 94 -16.93 16.22 -1.88
C PHE A 94 -18.42 16.05 -1.56
N THR A 95 -19.31 16.48 -2.45
CA THR A 95 -20.77 16.45 -2.22
C THR A 95 -21.31 15.03 -2.00
N LYS A 96 -20.81 14.06 -2.78
CA LYS A 96 -21.24 12.65 -2.66
C LYS A 96 -20.68 12.00 -1.40
N VAL A 97 -19.42 12.30 -1.07
CA VAL A 97 -18.78 11.83 0.16
C VAL A 97 -19.50 12.38 1.38
N ASP A 98 -19.82 13.68 1.39
CA ASP A 98 -20.59 14.31 2.47
C ASP A 98 -21.99 13.68 2.64
N ALA A 99 -22.69 13.45 1.53
CA ALA A 99 -24.00 12.78 1.56
C ALA A 99 -23.90 11.33 2.08
N ALA A 100 -22.85 10.60 1.74
CA ALA A 100 -22.60 9.25 2.25
C ALA A 100 -22.28 9.25 3.74
N LEU A 101 -21.48 10.21 4.20
CA LEU A 101 -21.18 10.43 5.61
C LEU A 101 -22.46 10.71 6.42
N LYS A 102 -23.32 11.61 5.94
CA LYS A 102 -24.60 11.91 6.59
C LYS A 102 -25.49 10.68 6.77
N LYS A 103 -25.48 9.79 5.78
CA LYS A 103 -26.25 8.52 5.79
C LYS A 103 -25.56 7.38 6.55
N GLN A 104 -24.42 7.64 7.20
CA GLN A 104 -23.61 6.63 7.92
C GLN A 104 -23.24 5.39 7.07
N ARG A 105 -22.98 5.60 5.78
CA ARG A 105 -22.66 4.55 4.81
C ARG A 105 -21.19 4.58 4.37
N VAL A 106 -20.29 4.96 5.27
CA VAL A 106 -18.86 5.07 4.98
C VAL A 106 -18.09 4.16 5.95
N ALA A 107 -17.29 3.26 5.39
CA ALA A 107 -16.41 2.38 6.14
C ALA A 107 -14.96 2.88 6.17
N LEU A 108 -14.53 3.63 5.13
CA LEU A 108 -13.19 4.20 5.03
C LEU A 108 -13.24 5.48 4.20
N LEU A 109 -12.56 6.52 4.64
CA LEU A 109 -12.34 7.74 3.87
C LEU A 109 -10.96 7.70 3.21
N LEU A 110 -10.90 8.20 1.98
CA LEU A 110 -9.66 8.44 1.26
C LEU A 110 -9.51 9.95 1.06
N ALA A 111 -8.36 10.49 1.43
CA ALA A 111 -8.00 11.87 1.14
C ALA A 111 -6.63 11.88 0.45
N ALA A 112 -6.47 12.72 -0.57
CA ALA A 112 -5.17 12.89 -1.21
C ALA A 112 -4.19 13.54 -0.25
N ARG A 113 -2.99 12.98 -0.08
CA ARG A 113 -1.96 13.50 0.83
C ARG A 113 -1.52 14.94 0.47
N ASP A 114 -1.55 15.28 -0.81
CA ASP A 114 -1.22 16.59 -1.39
C ASP A 114 -2.47 17.43 -1.75
N GLY A 115 -3.64 17.05 -1.23
CA GLY A 115 -4.89 17.78 -1.41
C GLY A 115 -4.92 19.10 -0.61
N ALA A 116 -5.77 20.05 -1.04
CA ALA A 116 -5.90 21.34 -0.37
C ALA A 116 -6.35 21.21 1.10
N GLU A 117 -5.64 21.88 2.01
CA GLU A 117 -5.82 21.80 3.47
C GLU A 117 -7.26 22.07 3.93
N ASN A 118 -7.95 23.03 3.33
CA ASN A 118 -9.33 23.35 3.71
C ASN A 118 -10.30 22.18 3.48
N GLY A 119 -10.14 21.48 2.35
CA GLY A 119 -10.95 20.30 2.05
C GLY A 119 -10.62 19.12 2.96
N LYS A 120 -9.35 18.92 3.28
CA LYS A 120 -8.91 17.90 4.23
C LYS A 120 -9.51 18.13 5.61
N LYS A 121 -9.36 19.33 6.19
CA LYS A 121 -9.89 19.70 7.51
C LYS A 121 -11.40 19.46 7.63
N GLN A 122 -12.16 19.82 6.60
CA GLN A 122 -13.60 19.60 6.60
C GLN A 122 -13.99 18.11 6.60
N ILE A 123 -13.28 17.27 5.89
CA ILE A 123 -13.54 15.83 5.84
C ILE A 123 -13.02 15.15 7.09
N SER A 124 -11.81 15.50 7.58
CA SER A 124 -11.24 14.93 8.81
C SER A 124 -12.12 15.21 10.02
N SER A 125 -12.59 16.44 10.23
CA SER A 125 -13.47 16.75 11.37
C SER A 125 -14.78 15.94 11.35
N ARG A 126 -15.30 15.62 10.17
CA ARG A 126 -16.48 14.75 10.03
C ARG A 126 -16.18 13.28 10.23
N ALA A 127 -14.96 12.86 9.88
CA ALA A 127 -14.47 11.52 10.14
C ALA A 127 -14.25 11.30 11.64
N ASP A 128 -13.61 12.24 12.32
CA ASP A 128 -13.33 12.20 13.76
C ASP A 128 -14.60 12.08 14.58
N ALA A 129 -15.63 12.87 14.22
CA ALA A 129 -16.95 12.81 14.85
C ALA A 129 -17.63 11.43 14.72
N ARG A 130 -17.11 10.54 13.87
CA ARG A 130 -17.66 9.19 13.59
C ARG A 130 -16.66 8.07 13.80
N HIS A 131 -15.48 8.38 14.32
CA HIS A 131 -14.38 7.43 14.50
C HIS A 131 -14.00 6.68 13.20
N LEU A 132 -14.11 7.34 12.05
CA LEU A 132 -13.75 6.78 10.76
C LEU A 132 -12.27 6.97 10.48
N VAL A 133 -11.64 5.94 9.92
CA VAL A 133 -10.26 6.01 9.44
C VAL A 133 -10.21 6.88 8.18
N VAL A 134 -9.28 7.83 8.14
CA VAL A 134 -8.92 8.60 6.94
C VAL A 134 -7.58 8.08 6.44
N LEU A 135 -7.56 7.59 5.21
CA LEU A 135 -6.37 7.06 4.55
C LEU A 135 -5.78 8.12 3.62
N GLU A 136 -4.59 8.62 3.94
CA GLU A 136 -3.85 9.64 3.17
C GLU A 136 -2.60 9.05 2.47
N ALA A 137 -2.70 7.83 1.97
CA ALA A 137 -1.59 7.10 1.37
C ALA A 137 -1.19 7.61 -0.03
N PHE A 138 -2.13 8.21 -0.77
CA PHE A 138 -2.00 8.49 -2.20
C PHE A 138 -2.09 9.97 -2.52
N SER A 139 -1.38 10.40 -3.58
CA SER A 139 -1.48 11.75 -4.12
C SER A 139 -2.75 11.93 -4.96
N VAL A 140 -3.08 13.19 -5.29
CA VAL A 140 -4.15 13.52 -6.25
C VAL A 140 -3.93 12.80 -7.58
N ALA A 141 -2.69 12.83 -8.10
CA ALA A 141 -2.34 12.17 -9.36
C ALA A 141 -2.60 10.66 -9.32
N GLN A 142 -2.19 9.98 -8.24
CA GLN A 142 -2.42 8.55 -8.03
C GLN A 142 -3.91 8.21 -7.92
N LEU A 143 -4.68 8.99 -7.15
CA LEU A 143 -6.13 8.78 -7.05
C LEU A 143 -6.85 9.04 -8.40
N CYS A 144 -6.41 10.05 -9.15
CA CYS A 144 -6.94 10.32 -10.49
C CYS A 144 -6.68 9.14 -11.43
N LEU A 145 -5.47 8.57 -11.40
CA LEU A 145 -5.10 7.39 -12.17
C LEU A 145 -5.97 6.17 -11.77
N ALA A 146 -6.06 5.87 -10.48
CA ALA A 146 -6.83 4.73 -9.98
C ALA A 146 -8.31 4.80 -10.35
N PHE A 147 -8.87 6.00 -10.30
CA PHE A 147 -10.28 6.21 -10.57
C PHE A 147 -10.60 6.63 -12.01
N GLY A 148 -9.61 6.84 -12.87
CA GLY A 148 -9.82 7.31 -14.24
C GLY A 148 -10.65 8.60 -14.30
N ARG A 149 -10.43 9.53 -13.37
CA ARG A 149 -11.11 10.84 -13.28
C ARG A 149 -10.15 11.91 -12.84
N ALA A 150 -10.29 13.10 -13.40
CA ALA A 150 -9.54 14.26 -12.98
C ALA A 150 -10.03 14.77 -11.62
N ASN A 151 -9.11 15.39 -10.88
CA ASN A 151 -9.39 16.18 -9.68
C ASN A 151 -10.03 15.39 -8.52
N VAL A 152 -9.57 14.17 -8.28
CA VAL A 152 -10.05 13.36 -7.16
C VAL A 152 -9.21 13.65 -5.93
N ILE A 153 -9.75 14.42 -5.02
CA ILE A 153 -9.12 14.77 -3.75
C ILE A 153 -9.69 13.90 -2.61
N HIS A 154 -10.98 13.58 -2.68
CA HIS A 154 -11.69 12.81 -1.65
C HIS A 154 -12.51 11.69 -2.26
N ALA A 155 -12.50 10.55 -1.59
CA ALA A 155 -13.35 9.41 -1.90
C ALA A 155 -13.82 8.73 -0.60
N ALA A 156 -14.91 8.00 -0.65
CA ALA A 156 -15.39 7.19 0.45
C ALA A 156 -15.70 5.77 -0.02
N VAL A 157 -15.22 4.80 0.74
CA VAL A 157 -15.54 3.38 0.57
C VAL A 157 -16.75 3.07 1.43
N THR A 158 -17.77 2.47 0.83
CA THR A 158 -19.08 2.24 1.47
C THR A 158 -19.28 0.80 1.92
N ASP A 159 -18.28 -0.02 1.80
CA ASP A 159 -18.33 -1.46 2.08
C ASP A 159 -17.14 -1.83 2.98
N SER A 160 -17.39 -2.54 4.08
CA SER A 160 -16.38 -2.85 5.10
C SER A 160 -15.29 -3.79 4.60
N ASP A 161 -15.65 -4.80 3.81
CA ASP A 161 -14.67 -5.78 3.31
C ASP A 161 -13.70 -5.13 2.32
N TRP A 162 -14.24 -4.26 1.45
CA TRP A 162 -13.41 -3.46 0.56
C TRP A 162 -12.55 -2.47 1.32
N ALA A 163 -13.10 -1.82 2.36
CA ALA A 163 -12.36 -0.88 3.19
C ALA A 163 -11.15 -1.56 3.86
N GLN A 164 -11.35 -2.72 4.48
CA GLN A 164 -10.29 -3.49 5.13
C GLN A 164 -9.19 -3.88 4.12
N ARG A 165 -9.56 -4.41 2.96
CA ARG A 165 -8.60 -4.81 1.92
C ARG A 165 -7.82 -3.63 1.38
N ILE A 166 -8.47 -2.50 1.12
CA ILE A 166 -7.83 -1.26 0.65
C ILE A 166 -6.86 -0.74 1.70
N GLN A 167 -7.28 -0.66 2.96
CA GLN A 167 -6.43 -0.19 4.05
C GLN A 167 -5.20 -1.09 4.23
N GLN A 168 -5.36 -2.40 4.17
CA GLN A 168 -4.25 -3.34 4.27
C GLN A 168 -3.23 -3.14 3.13
N GLN A 169 -3.68 -3.02 1.88
CA GLN A 169 -2.79 -2.83 0.74
C GLN A 169 -2.09 -1.46 0.78
N ALA A 170 -2.81 -0.41 1.17
CA ALA A 170 -2.24 0.91 1.32
C ALA A 170 -1.20 0.97 2.46
N ASN A 171 -1.48 0.36 3.60
CA ASN A 171 -0.55 0.27 4.72
C ASN A 171 0.72 -0.50 4.34
N CYS A 172 0.59 -1.61 3.61
CA CYS A 172 1.73 -2.36 3.10
C CYS A 172 2.62 -1.47 2.20
N PHE A 173 2.03 -0.74 1.26
CA PHE A 173 2.75 0.20 0.41
C PHE A 173 3.43 1.32 1.20
N THR A 174 2.69 2.01 2.09
CA THR A 174 3.23 3.15 2.86
C THR A 174 4.30 2.73 3.86
N ALA A 175 4.14 1.59 4.51
CA ALA A 175 5.15 1.03 5.42
C ALA A 175 6.44 0.69 4.66
N TYR A 176 6.32 0.09 3.47
CA TYR A 176 7.46 -0.27 2.63
C TYR A 176 8.25 0.97 2.20
N ILE A 177 7.59 1.98 1.63
CA ILE A 177 8.29 3.21 1.21
C ILE A 177 8.79 4.05 2.39
N GLY A 178 8.10 4.03 3.53
CA GLY A 178 8.51 4.74 4.74
C GLY A 178 9.81 4.19 5.37
N SER A 179 10.19 2.95 5.07
CA SER A 179 11.48 2.40 5.50
C SER A 179 12.66 2.90 4.65
N ARG A 180 12.42 3.32 3.39
CA ARG A 180 13.42 3.95 2.51
C ARG A 180 14.03 5.22 3.13
N ASP A 181 13.18 6.07 3.70
CA ASP A 181 13.61 7.36 4.26
C ASP A 181 14.41 7.21 5.55
N ARG A 182 14.26 6.09 6.26
CA ARG A 182 15.01 5.77 7.48
C ARG A 182 16.43 5.29 7.17
N GLY A 183 16.60 4.46 6.13
CA GLY A 183 17.92 3.98 5.69
C GLY A 183 18.85 5.11 5.24
N ASN A 184 18.31 6.11 4.57
CA ASN A 184 19.08 7.25 4.04
C ASN A 184 19.57 8.22 5.12
N ARG A 185 18.98 8.20 6.33
CA ARG A 185 19.41 9.04 7.47
C ARG A 185 20.55 8.42 8.28
N SER A 186 20.72 7.11 8.24
CA SER A 186 21.79 6.41 8.96
C SER A 186 23.12 6.39 8.20
N GLU A 187 23.15 6.73 6.92
CA GLU A 187 24.40 6.85 6.12
C GLU A 187 24.97 8.29 6.11
N SER A 188 24.33 9.23 6.80
CA SER A 188 24.70 10.67 6.82
C SER A 188 25.25 11.13 8.17
N GLU A 189 25.48 10.24 9.15
CA GLU A 189 26.19 10.44 10.41
C GLU A 189 27.48 9.61 10.45
#